data_2df4ea6d13554295b508fe9f30dd5309
#
_entry.id   2df4ea6d13554295b508fe9f30dd5309
#
_cell.length_a   1.000
_cell.length_b   1.000
_cell.length_c   1.000
_cell.angle_alpha   90.00
_cell.angle_beta   90.00
_cell.angle_gamma   90.00
#
_symmetry.space_group_name_H-M   'P 1'
#
loop_
_entity.id
_entity.type
_entity.pdbx_description
1 polymer ?
#
loop_
_entity_poly.entity_id
_entity_poly.type
_entity_poly.pdbx_seq_one_letter_code
_entity_poly.pdbx_strand_id
1 'polypeptide(L)'
;MWAYVFAMIAWAFIPGVKRTGKLIVPLILLLGILPDADLLLGSIGIMHRTFTHSFFFWFIIFVPLFIIFRLKSIPYFVAVVQHFAFGDLVMGKVMIFWPFNSSLVGFGFGMPSLVDVTLETAGLVLAAAIIVYSGDLRRLLSVDKRNLLMLLPLLALITSALYFSLHSGVTSIFDYVLSSNLLIILAIGHLILVAFLAVSSFQGLRALKKREKPLKVNAKQRQ
;
A
#
# COMPACT_ATOMS: atom_id res chain seq x y z
N MET A 1 -2.46 2.40 4.17
CA MET A 1 -2.58 1.81 5.51
C MET A 1 -3.67 0.75 5.59
N TRP A 2 -4.87 1.01 5.11
CA TRP A 2 -6.00 0.09 5.13
C TRP A 2 -5.72 -1.25 4.44
N ALA A 3 -4.92 -1.28 3.37
CA ALA A 3 -4.53 -2.53 2.70
C ALA A 3 -3.90 -3.54 3.68
N TYR A 4 -3.04 -3.07 4.56
CA TYR A 4 -2.43 -3.92 5.58
C TYR A 4 -3.44 -4.37 6.63
N VAL A 5 -4.29 -3.46 7.11
CA VAL A 5 -5.35 -3.79 8.09
C VAL A 5 -6.28 -4.87 7.55
N PHE A 6 -6.85 -4.66 6.37
CA PHE A 6 -7.78 -5.63 5.76
C PHE A 6 -7.11 -6.96 5.40
N ALA A 7 -5.87 -6.94 4.90
CA ALA A 7 -5.12 -8.16 4.63
C ALA A 7 -4.85 -8.97 5.91
N MET A 8 -4.54 -8.30 7.03
CA MET A 8 -4.33 -8.94 8.32
C MET A 8 -5.63 -9.50 8.90
N ILE A 9 -6.75 -8.79 8.73
CA ILE A 9 -8.09 -9.30 9.07
C ILE A 9 -8.39 -10.58 8.26
N ALA A 10 -8.21 -10.53 6.94
CA ALA A 10 -8.41 -11.70 6.09
C ALA A 10 -7.50 -12.87 6.49
N TRP A 11 -6.23 -12.60 6.78
CA TRP A 11 -5.28 -13.63 7.25
C TRP A 11 -5.67 -14.24 8.58
N ALA A 12 -6.20 -13.44 9.51
CA ALA A 12 -6.54 -13.90 10.85
C ALA A 12 -7.87 -14.67 10.91
N PHE A 13 -8.88 -14.20 10.16
CA PHE A 13 -10.26 -14.65 10.32
C PHE A 13 -10.76 -15.60 9.22
N ILE A 14 -10.16 -15.61 8.02
CA ILE A 14 -10.59 -16.56 7.00
C ILE A 14 -10.02 -17.96 7.33
N PRO A 15 -10.88 -18.98 7.44
CA PRO A 15 -10.46 -20.34 7.79
C PRO A 15 -9.37 -20.87 6.86
N GLY A 16 -8.30 -21.40 7.44
CA GLY A 16 -7.18 -21.99 6.70
C GLY A 16 -6.13 -21.02 6.18
N VAL A 17 -6.44 -19.72 6.01
CA VAL A 17 -5.46 -18.73 5.49
C VAL A 17 -4.26 -18.59 6.43
N LYS A 18 -4.48 -18.52 7.74
CA LYS A 18 -3.39 -18.43 8.73
C LYS A 18 -2.37 -19.58 8.63
N ARG A 19 -2.82 -20.78 8.22
CA ARG A 19 -1.96 -21.95 8.03
C ARG A 19 -1.05 -21.84 6.82
N THR A 20 -1.31 -20.92 5.88
CA THR A 20 -0.50 -20.71 4.68
C THR A 20 0.83 -20.01 4.94
N GLY A 21 1.07 -19.57 6.17
CA GLY A 21 2.28 -18.92 6.61
C GLY A 21 2.16 -17.41 6.76
N LYS A 22 3.30 -16.76 7.00
CA LYS A 22 3.37 -15.31 7.22
C LYS A 22 3.21 -14.52 5.93
N LEU A 23 2.55 -13.39 6.02
CA LEU A 23 2.36 -12.46 4.90
C LEU A 23 3.66 -11.72 4.53
N ILE A 24 3.77 -11.35 3.26
CA ILE A 24 4.83 -10.45 2.76
C ILE A 24 4.29 -9.03 2.84
N VAL A 25 4.53 -8.37 3.98
CA VAL A 25 3.99 -7.02 4.25
C VAL A 25 4.35 -6.00 3.18
N PRO A 26 5.61 -5.94 2.67
CA PRO A 26 5.96 -5.05 1.57
C PRO A 26 5.08 -5.23 0.33
N LEU A 27 4.74 -6.47 -0.01
CA LEU A 27 3.87 -6.76 -1.15
C LEU A 27 2.42 -6.29 -0.89
N ILE A 28 1.92 -6.44 0.34
CA ILE A 28 0.58 -5.96 0.70
C ILE A 28 0.49 -4.44 0.56
N LEU A 29 1.49 -3.71 1.04
CA LEU A 29 1.51 -2.24 0.95
C LEU A 29 1.61 -1.76 -0.51
N LEU A 30 2.40 -2.45 -1.32
CA LEU A 30 2.47 -2.19 -2.76
C LEU A 30 1.12 -2.44 -3.44
N LEU A 31 0.49 -3.58 -3.18
CA LEU A 31 -0.80 -3.94 -3.77
C LEU A 31 -1.91 -2.96 -3.37
N GLY A 32 -1.82 -2.37 -2.18
CA GLY A 32 -2.78 -1.39 -1.71
C GLY A 32 -2.77 -0.05 -2.46
N ILE A 33 -1.72 0.23 -3.22
CA ILE A 33 -1.61 1.45 -4.06
C ILE A 33 -1.61 1.10 -5.56
N LEU A 34 -1.58 -0.18 -5.91
CA LEU A 34 -1.43 -0.62 -7.30
C LEU A 34 -2.57 -0.17 -8.21
N PRO A 35 -3.86 -0.07 -7.78
CA PRO A 35 -4.91 0.48 -8.61
C PRO A 35 -4.61 1.89 -9.12
N ASP A 36 -3.97 2.75 -8.32
CA ASP A 36 -3.58 4.12 -8.70
C ASP A 36 -2.42 4.18 -9.72
N ALA A 37 -1.85 3.03 -10.10
CA ALA A 37 -0.84 3.03 -11.16
C ALA A 37 -1.38 3.52 -12.51
N ASP A 38 -2.71 3.57 -12.68
CA ASP A 38 -3.36 4.16 -13.85
C ASP A 38 -3.15 5.68 -13.99
N LEU A 39 -2.79 6.38 -12.90
CA LEU A 39 -2.37 7.78 -12.96
C LEU A 39 -1.16 7.98 -13.87
N LEU A 40 -0.27 6.97 -13.96
CA LEU A 40 0.86 6.98 -14.88
C LEU A 40 0.43 6.81 -16.35
N LEU A 41 -0.76 6.29 -16.58
CA LEU A 41 -1.31 6.03 -17.90
C LEU A 41 -2.21 7.17 -18.41
N GLY A 42 -2.41 8.20 -17.61
CA GLY A 42 -3.20 9.38 -17.98
C GLY A 42 -2.66 10.09 -19.24
N SER A 43 -1.34 10.08 -19.45
CA SER A 43 -0.68 10.63 -20.63
C SER A 43 -1.05 9.93 -21.96
N ILE A 44 -1.52 8.70 -21.90
CA ILE A 44 -1.99 7.91 -23.06
C ILE A 44 -3.53 7.82 -23.13
N GLY A 45 -4.23 8.71 -22.41
CA GLY A 45 -5.69 8.83 -22.48
C GLY A 45 -6.48 7.85 -21.59
N ILE A 46 -5.83 7.13 -20.70
CA ILE A 46 -6.52 6.25 -19.76
C ILE A 46 -7.00 7.09 -18.58
N MET A 47 -8.31 7.12 -18.38
CA MET A 47 -8.91 7.85 -17.25
C MET A 47 -8.69 7.09 -15.94
N HIS A 48 -8.28 7.83 -14.92
CA HIS A 48 -8.21 7.33 -13.55
C HIS A 48 -9.60 6.85 -13.04
N ARG A 49 -9.60 5.84 -12.16
CA ARG A 49 -10.80 5.23 -11.56
C ARG A 49 -11.70 4.48 -12.54
N THR A 50 -11.14 3.94 -13.62
CA THR A 50 -11.83 3.10 -14.58
C THR A 50 -11.51 1.61 -14.37
N PHE A 51 -10.83 0.96 -15.32
CA PHE A 51 -10.62 -0.50 -15.30
C PHE A 51 -9.76 -0.97 -14.11
N THR A 52 -8.75 -0.21 -13.68
CA THR A 52 -7.89 -0.54 -12.54
C THR A 52 -8.63 -0.48 -11.20
N HIS A 53 -9.76 0.20 -11.16
CA HIS A 53 -10.63 0.29 -9.99
C HIS A 53 -11.88 -0.58 -10.12
N SER A 54 -11.85 -1.55 -11.07
CA SER A 54 -12.94 -2.49 -11.28
C SER A 54 -12.71 -3.79 -10.53
N PHE A 55 -13.77 -4.28 -9.88
CA PHE A 55 -13.76 -5.59 -9.24
C PHE A 55 -13.50 -6.72 -10.25
N PHE A 56 -14.10 -6.64 -11.45
CA PHE A 56 -13.95 -7.68 -12.48
C PHE A 56 -12.53 -7.75 -13.03
N PHE A 57 -11.87 -6.62 -13.22
CA PHE A 57 -10.48 -6.58 -13.66
C PHE A 57 -9.57 -7.34 -12.68
N TRP A 58 -9.67 -7.01 -11.40
CA TRP A 58 -8.85 -7.67 -10.39
C TRP A 58 -9.26 -9.12 -10.14
N PHE A 59 -10.55 -9.44 -10.28
CA PHE A 59 -11.02 -10.82 -10.18
C PHE A 59 -10.42 -11.70 -11.28
N ILE A 60 -10.36 -11.22 -12.52
CA ILE A 60 -9.72 -11.92 -13.64
C ILE A 60 -8.24 -12.19 -13.35
N ILE A 61 -7.52 -11.21 -12.79
CA ILE A 61 -6.12 -11.37 -12.39
C ILE A 61 -6.00 -12.33 -11.19
N PHE A 62 -6.94 -12.27 -10.25
CA PHE A 62 -6.89 -13.06 -9.04
C PHE A 62 -7.19 -14.54 -9.26
N VAL A 63 -8.10 -14.89 -10.17
CA VAL A 63 -8.48 -16.30 -10.41
C VAL A 63 -7.27 -17.20 -10.70
N PRO A 64 -6.38 -16.90 -11.67
CA PRO A 64 -5.18 -17.72 -11.89
C PRO A 64 -4.23 -17.73 -10.68
N LEU A 65 -4.09 -16.59 -9.98
CA LEU A 65 -3.27 -16.53 -8.76
C LEU A 65 -3.88 -17.40 -7.65
N PHE A 66 -5.20 -17.44 -7.54
CA PHE A 66 -5.87 -18.31 -6.58
C PHE A 66 -5.71 -19.79 -6.94
N ILE A 67 -5.76 -20.16 -8.21
CA ILE A 67 -5.53 -21.53 -8.68
C ILE A 67 -4.11 -21.99 -8.27
N ILE A 68 -3.11 -21.12 -8.41
CA ILE A 68 -1.70 -21.43 -8.13
C ILE A 68 -1.41 -21.40 -6.62
N PHE A 69 -1.79 -20.31 -5.93
CA PHE A 69 -1.40 -20.02 -4.56
C PHE A 69 -2.48 -20.36 -3.51
N ARG A 70 -3.68 -20.75 -3.96
CA ARG A 70 -4.82 -21.15 -3.12
C ARG A 70 -5.12 -20.05 -2.07
N LEU A 71 -5.45 -20.44 -0.87
CA LEU A 71 -5.82 -19.55 0.22
C LEU A 71 -4.75 -18.48 0.56
N LYS A 72 -3.50 -18.74 0.20
CA LYS A 72 -2.40 -17.77 0.44
C LYS A 72 -2.57 -16.48 -0.34
N SER A 73 -3.26 -16.50 -1.48
CA SER A 73 -3.49 -15.30 -2.31
C SER A 73 -4.58 -14.38 -1.77
N ILE A 74 -5.49 -14.87 -0.93
CA ILE A 74 -6.66 -14.11 -0.48
C ILE A 74 -6.30 -12.78 0.21
N PRO A 75 -5.38 -12.71 1.19
CA PRO A 75 -5.02 -11.44 1.83
C PRO A 75 -4.46 -10.41 0.84
N TYR A 76 -3.76 -10.86 -0.19
CA TYR A 76 -3.22 -9.99 -1.24
C TYR A 76 -4.31 -9.44 -2.16
N PHE A 77 -5.30 -10.27 -2.50
CA PHE A 77 -6.47 -9.82 -3.23
C PHE A 77 -7.28 -8.79 -2.44
N VAL A 78 -7.51 -9.06 -1.14
CA VAL A 78 -8.19 -8.13 -0.23
C VAL A 78 -7.43 -6.80 -0.15
N ALA A 79 -6.09 -6.83 -0.13
CA ALA A 79 -5.27 -5.62 -0.13
C ALA A 79 -5.46 -4.74 -1.38
N VAL A 80 -5.71 -5.34 -2.54
CA VAL A 80 -6.03 -4.59 -3.77
C VAL A 80 -7.47 -4.07 -3.73
N VAL A 81 -8.43 -4.97 -3.48
CA VAL A 81 -9.87 -4.64 -3.56
C VAL A 81 -10.25 -3.55 -2.57
N GLN A 82 -9.68 -3.54 -1.36
CA GLN A 82 -9.98 -2.52 -0.35
C GLN A 82 -9.67 -1.10 -0.85
N HIS A 83 -8.72 -0.93 -1.76
CA HIS A 83 -8.36 0.39 -2.27
C HIS A 83 -9.58 1.09 -2.88
N PHE A 84 -10.21 0.45 -3.85
CA PHE A 84 -11.37 1.03 -4.53
C PHE A 84 -12.71 0.73 -3.85
N ALA A 85 -12.87 -0.46 -3.23
CA ALA A 85 -14.13 -0.85 -2.58
C ALA A 85 -14.34 -0.21 -1.19
N PHE A 86 -13.27 0.32 -0.58
CA PHE A 86 -13.36 1.05 0.69
C PHE A 86 -12.84 2.49 0.54
N GLY A 87 -11.61 2.69 0.02
CA GLY A 87 -11.02 4.01 -0.13
C GLY A 87 -11.80 4.89 -1.10
N ASP A 88 -11.73 4.57 -2.38
CA ASP A 88 -12.34 5.40 -3.42
C ASP A 88 -13.87 5.42 -3.41
N LEU A 89 -14.50 4.32 -3.02
CA LEU A 89 -15.97 4.28 -2.90
C LEU A 89 -16.47 5.26 -1.83
N VAL A 90 -15.72 5.45 -0.76
CA VAL A 90 -16.05 6.40 0.31
C VAL A 90 -15.70 7.83 -0.11
N MET A 91 -14.47 8.06 -0.58
CA MET A 91 -13.99 9.41 -0.86
C MET A 91 -14.47 9.98 -2.18
N GLY A 92 -14.65 9.12 -3.17
CA GLY A 92 -14.97 9.54 -4.54
C GLY A 92 -16.08 8.73 -5.18
N LYS A 93 -15.94 8.55 -6.47
CA LYS A 93 -16.80 7.70 -7.30
C LYS A 93 -15.92 6.88 -8.25
N VAL A 94 -16.24 5.60 -8.41
CA VAL A 94 -15.47 4.65 -9.22
C VAL A 94 -16.39 3.82 -10.12
N MET A 95 -15.87 3.31 -11.23
CA MET A 95 -16.56 2.37 -12.10
C MET A 95 -16.32 0.93 -11.62
N ILE A 96 -16.80 0.60 -10.42
CA ILE A 96 -16.50 -0.67 -9.74
C ILE A 96 -16.93 -1.92 -10.56
N PHE A 97 -17.93 -1.76 -11.45
CA PHE A 97 -18.48 -2.84 -12.28
C PHE A 97 -18.03 -2.79 -13.74
N TRP A 98 -17.02 -1.96 -14.07
CA TRP A 98 -16.48 -1.95 -15.43
C TRP A 98 -15.95 -3.34 -15.82
N PRO A 99 -16.08 -3.85 -17.06
CA PRO A 99 -16.65 -3.20 -18.26
C PRO A 99 -18.18 -3.35 -18.42
N PHE A 100 -18.85 -4.06 -17.54
CA PHE A 100 -20.29 -4.38 -17.69
C PHE A 100 -21.19 -3.18 -17.37
N ASN A 101 -20.72 -2.28 -16.51
CA ASN A 101 -21.41 -1.05 -16.16
C ASN A 101 -20.38 0.07 -15.95
N SER A 102 -20.54 1.16 -16.68
CA SER A 102 -19.71 2.37 -16.56
C SER A 102 -20.27 3.43 -15.59
N SER A 103 -21.34 3.11 -14.86
CA SER A 103 -21.89 4.01 -13.86
C SER A 103 -20.89 4.25 -12.74
N LEU A 104 -20.74 5.51 -12.37
CA LEU A 104 -19.92 5.92 -11.23
C LEU A 104 -20.67 5.69 -9.92
N VAL A 105 -20.12 4.87 -9.03
CA VAL A 105 -20.67 4.52 -7.72
C VAL A 105 -19.73 5.04 -6.64
N GLY A 106 -20.30 5.62 -5.56
CA GLY A 106 -19.53 6.07 -4.40
C GLY A 106 -20.26 7.16 -3.62
N PHE A 107 -19.81 7.37 -2.37
CA PHE A 107 -20.40 8.36 -1.47
C PHE A 107 -19.95 9.80 -1.81
N GLY A 108 -18.73 9.97 -2.33
CA GLY A 108 -18.24 11.28 -2.79
C GLY A 108 -18.00 12.29 -1.67
N PHE A 109 -17.53 11.85 -0.50
CA PHE A 109 -17.21 12.76 0.61
C PHE A 109 -16.08 13.76 0.24
N GLY A 110 -15.26 13.40 -0.76
CA GLY A 110 -14.16 14.25 -1.22
C GLY A 110 -12.94 14.23 -0.31
N MET A 111 -11.86 14.80 -0.83
CA MET A 111 -10.60 15.01 -0.11
C MET A 111 -10.24 16.50 -0.19
N PRO A 112 -9.85 17.12 0.93
CA PRO A 112 -9.88 16.63 2.28
C PRO A 112 -11.26 16.89 2.93
N SER A 113 -11.79 15.89 3.63
CA SER A 113 -13.02 16.00 4.40
C SER A 113 -12.80 15.45 5.81
N LEU A 114 -13.71 15.74 6.76
CA LEU A 114 -13.61 15.17 8.10
C LEU A 114 -13.65 13.63 8.07
N VAL A 115 -14.44 13.04 7.17
CA VAL A 115 -14.53 11.60 6.95
C VAL A 115 -13.19 11.05 6.48
N ASP A 116 -12.59 11.68 5.48
CA ASP A 116 -11.27 11.33 4.93
C ASP A 116 -10.19 11.33 6.02
N VAL A 117 -10.02 12.46 6.69
CA VAL A 117 -8.99 12.64 7.73
C VAL A 117 -9.19 11.65 8.90
N THR A 118 -10.46 11.40 9.28
CA THR A 118 -10.77 10.44 10.34
C THR A 118 -10.42 9.01 9.94
N LEU A 119 -10.79 8.60 8.72
CA LEU A 119 -10.48 7.26 8.21
C LEU A 119 -8.98 7.07 8.01
N GLU A 120 -8.27 8.04 7.43
CA GLU A 120 -6.82 7.94 7.28
C GLU A 120 -6.10 7.83 8.62
N THR A 121 -6.50 8.65 9.60
CA THR A 121 -5.93 8.60 10.95
C THR A 121 -6.23 7.25 11.62
N ALA A 122 -7.46 6.76 11.52
CA ALA A 122 -7.83 5.44 12.04
C ALA A 122 -7.03 4.31 11.38
N GLY A 123 -6.89 4.35 10.06
CA GLY A 123 -6.10 3.38 9.30
C GLY A 123 -4.63 3.40 9.68
N LEU A 124 -4.05 4.58 9.91
CA LEU A 124 -2.67 4.74 10.35
C LEU A 124 -2.46 4.14 11.75
N VAL A 125 -3.32 4.49 12.69
CA VAL A 125 -3.25 4.01 14.09
C VAL A 125 -3.43 2.49 14.15
N LEU A 126 -4.46 1.95 13.47
CA LEU A 126 -4.70 0.50 13.41
C LEU A 126 -3.54 -0.25 12.77
N ALA A 127 -3.03 0.24 11.64
CA ALA A 127 -1.89 -0.38 10.97
C ALA A 127 -0.65 -0.38 11.86
N ALA A 128 -0.36 0.73 12.54
CA ALA A 128 0.76 0.84 13.47
C ALA A 128 0.62 -0.14 14.64
N ALA A 129 -0.57 -0.23 15.25
CA ALA A 129 -0.84 -1.17 16.33
C ALA A 129 -0.65 -2.64 15.86
N ILE A 130 -1.20 -2.99 14.70
CA ILE A 130 -1.09 -4.35 14.15
C ILE A 130 0.37 -4.68 13.80
N ILE A 131 1.12 -3.76 13.17
CA ILE A 131 2.54 -3.95 12.80
C ILE A 131 3.39 -4.24 14.04
N VAL A 132 3.15 -3.52 15.13
CA VAL A 132 3.86 -3.75 16.40
C VAL A 132 3.45 -5.08 17.03
N TYR A 133 2.14 -5.32 17.14
CA TYR A 133 1.61 -6.53 17.78
C TYR A 133 1.98 -7.83 17.03
N SER A 134 1.93 -7.82 15.69
CA SER A 134 2.30 -8.98 14.84
C SER A 134 3.81 -9.27 14.82
N GLY A 135 4.64 -8.33 15.27
CA GLY A 135 6.09 -8.39 15.15
C GLY A 135 6.62 -8.09 13.73
N ASP A 136 5.75 -7.64 12.83
CA ASP A 136 6.14 -7.28 11.47
C ASP A 136 7.05 -6.05 11.43
N LEU A 137 6.99 -5.18 12.45
CA LEU A 137 7.92 -4.06 12.61
C LEU A 137 9.38 -4.52 12.54
N ARG A 138 9.74 -5.55 13.31
CA ARG A 138 11.11 -6.08 13.31
C ARG A 138 11.52 -6.64 11.95
N ARG A 139 10.58 -7.26 11.22
CA ARG A 139 10.82 -7.84 9.89
C ARG A 139 11.06 -6.74 8.85
N LEU A 140 10.28 -5.67 8.89
CA LEU A 140 10.41 -4.52 8.00
C LEU A 140 11.69 -3.72 8.26
N LEU A 141 12.17 -3.69 9.50
CA LEU A 141 13.44 -3.06 9.86
C LEU A 141 14.65 -3.99 9.74
N SER A 142 14.44 -5.27 9.40
CA SER A 142 15.53 -6.23 9.18
C SER A 142 16.13 -6.13 7.78
N VAL A 143 17.36 -6.63 7.62
CA VAL A 143 18.06 -6.73 6.34
C VAL A 143 17.44 -7.88 5.52
N ASP A 144 16.41 -7.57 4.72
CA ASP A 144 15.68 -8.52 3.87
C ASP A 144 15.44 -7.88 2.49
N LYS A 145 15.81 -8.60 1.41
CA LYS A 145 15.62 -8.12 0.03
C LYS A 145 14.16 -7.80 -0.33
N ARG A 146 13.18 -8.43 0.34
CA ARG A 146 11.75 -8.14 0.15
C ARG A 146 11.39 -6.71 0.51
N ASN A 147 12.16 -6.07 1.40
CA ASN A 147 11.97 -4.69 1.79
C ASN A 147 12.28 -3.69 0.66
N LEU A 148 12.92 -4.12 -0.44
CA LEU A 148 13.05 -3.30 -1.65
C LEU A 148 11.69 -2.91 -2.26
N LEU A 149 10.66 -3.74 -2.08
CA LEU A 149 9.31 -3.41 -2.54
C LEU A 149 8.76 -2.14 -1.87
N MET A 150 9.33 -1.71 -0.72
CA MET A 150 8.95 -0.47 -0.04
C MET A 150 9.37 0.80 -0.78
N LEU A 151 10.30 0.70 -1.74
CA LEU A 151 10.65 1.83 -2.60
C LEU A 151 9.46 2.33 -3.42
N LEU A 152 8.57 1.44 -3.87
CA LEU A 152 7.44 1.81 -4.70
C LEU A 152 6.38 2.63 -3.93
N PRO A 153 5.87 2.18 -2.75
CA PRO A 153 4.98 3.02 -1.96
C PRO A 153 5.65 4.30 -1.44
N LEU A 154 6.97 4.27 -1.16
CA LEU A 154 7.72 5.48 -0.81
C LEU A 154 7.72 6.50 -1.95
N LEU A 155 8.05 6.05 -3.16
CA LEU A 155 8.04 6.90 -4.36
C LEU A 155 6.63 7.41 -4.66
N ALA A 156 5.60 6.56 -4.53
CA ALA A 156 4.21 6.98 -4.72
C ALA A 156 3.80 8.09 -3.75
N LEU A 157 4.15 7.98 -2.47
CA LEU A 157 3.88 9.02 -1.47
C LEU A 157 4.60 10.33 -1.80
N ILE A 158 5.89 10.26 -2.17
CA ILE A 158 6.68 11.46 -2.51
C ILE A 158 6.10 12.11 -3.78
N THR A 159 5.82 11.33 -4.82
CA THR A 159 5.31 11.87 -6.08
C THR A 159 3.92 12.46 -5.93
N SER A 160 3.02 11.83 -5.16
CA SER A 160 1.70 12.38 -4.88
C SER A 160 1.79 13.68 -4.09
N ALA A 161 2.63 13.75 -3.05
CA ALA A 161 2.85 14.97 -2.29
C ALA A 161 3.38 16.11 -3.15
N LEU A 162 4.35 15.82 -4.04
CA LEU A 162 4.88 16.81 -5.01
C LEU A 162 3.81 17.25 -6.02
N TYR A 163 3.04 16.30 -6.56
CA TYR A 163 1.98 16.60 -7.51
C TYR A 163 0.93 17.55 -6.89
N PHE A 164 0.45 17.24 -5.70
CA PHE A 164 -0.50 18.10 -4.99
C PHE A 164 0.10 19.49 -4.68
N SER A 165 1.34 19.55 -4.22
CA SER A 165 2.02 20.81 -3.93
C SER A 165 2.16 21.70 -5.17
N LEU A 166 2.41 21.12 -6.33
CA LEU A 166 2.56 21.87 -7.58
C LEU A 166 1.23 22.35 -8.19
N HIS A 167 0.13 21.60 -7.97
CA HIS A 167 -1.16 21.88 -8.61
C HIS A 167 -2.14 22.65 -7.73
N SER A 168 -2.07 22.50 -6.39
CA SER A 168 -3.00 23.14 -5.45
C SER A 168 -2.49 24.43 -4.80
N GLY A 169 -1.24 24.82 -5.10
CA GLY A 169 -0.56 25.92 -4.41
C GLY A 169 -0.11 25.54 -3.00
N VAL A 170 1.17 25.72 -2.71
CA VAL A 170 1.79 25.28 -1.42
C VAL A 170 1.12 25.96 -0.22
N THR A 171 0.67 27.20 -0.38
CA THR A 171 0.00 27.99 0.69
C THR A 171 -1.29 27.34 1.17
N SER A 172 -2.10 26.80 0.28
CA SER A 172 -3.42 26.24 0.64
C SER A 172 -3.31 24.94 1.45
N ILE A 173 -2.28 24.11 1.20
CA ILE A 173 -2.07 22.86 1.97
C ILE A 173 -1.58 23.17 3.37
N PHE A 174 -0.62 24.09 3.53
CA PHE A 174 -0.10 24.47 4.83
C PHE A 174 -1.15 25.18 5.68
N ASP A 175 -1.89 26.10 5.11
CA ASP A 175 -2.96 26.81 5.80
C ASP A 175 -4.06 25.83 6.24
N TYR A 176 -4.38 24.84 5.41
CA TYR A 176 -5.35 23.81 5.74
C TYR A 176 -4.83 22.84 6.81
N VAL A 177 -3.60 22.35 6.69
CA VAL A 177 -2.96 21.44 7.69
C VAL A 177 -2.83 22.12 9.05
N LEU A 178 -2.52 23.40 9.08
CA LEU A 178 -2.37 24.14 10.34
C LEU A 178 -3.71 24.55 10.96
N SER A 179 -4.83 24.41 10.22
CA SER A 179 -6.15 24.84 10.69
C SER A 179 -6.82 23.88 11.67
N SER A 180 -6.34 22.63 11.82
CA SER A 180 -6.89 21.67 12.79
C SER A 180 -5.84 20.75 13.38
N ASN A 181 -5.97 20.46 14.68
CA ASN A 181 -5.09 19.53 15.40
C ASN A 181 -5.07 18.13 14.79
N LEU A 182 -6.17 17.68 14.20
CA LEU A 182 -6.30 16.37 13.58
C LEU A 182 -5.44 16.26 12.31
N LEU A 183 -5.38 17.31 11.51
CA LEU A 183 -4.53 17.38 10.32
C LEU A 183 -3.04 17.40 10.68
N ILE A 184 -2.67 18.07 11.76
CA ILE A 184 -1.30 18.05 12.27
C ILE A 184 -0.89 16.63 12.68
N ILE A 185 -1.77 15.91 13.40
CA ILE A 185 -1.54 14.52 13.80
C ILE A 185 -1.37 13.63 12.56
N LEU A 186 -2.21 13.80 11.56
CA LEU A 186 -2.15 13.06 10.30
C LEU A 186 -0.85 13.36 9.55
N ALA A 187 -0.44 14.61 9.46
CA ALA A 187 0.82 15.03 8.82
C ALA A 187 2.04 14.41 9.52
N ILE A 188 2.09 14.45 10.87
CA ILE A 188 3.15 13.79 11.65
C ILE A 188 3.15 12.28 11.38
N GLY A 189 1.97 11.66 11.36
CA GLY A 189 1.83 10.23 11.03
C GLY A 189 2.38 9.88 9.65
N HIS A 190 2.11 10.70 8.64
CA HIS A 190 2.66 10.51 7.29
C HIS A 190 4.17 10.71 7.23
N LEU A 191 4.73 11.68 7.95
CA LEU A 191 6.19 11.85 8.06
C LEU A 191 6.86 10.64 8.70
N ILE A 192 6.27 10.10 9.78
CA ILE A 192 6.74 8.86 10.40
C ILE A 192 6.67 7.69 9.41
N LEU A 193 5.57 7.59 8.65
CA LEU A 193 5.42 6.57 7.62
C LEU A 193 6.50 6.67 6.54
N VAL A 194 6.73 7.87 6.00
CA VAL A 194 7.79 8.11 4.99
C VAL A 194 9.16 7.71 5.54
N ALA A 195 9.49 8.12 6.75
CA ALA A 195 10.75 7.73 7.41
C ALA A 195 10.86 6.22 7.56
N PHE A 196 9.78 5.56 7.99
CA PHE A 196 9.71 4.12 8.13
C PHE A 196 9.90 3.37 6.80
N LEU A 197 9.22 3.81 5.72
CA LEU A 197 9.38 3.23 4.39
C LEU A 197 10.80 3.43 3.86
N ALA A 198 11.41 4.60 4.10
CA ALA A 198 12.78 4.89 3.69
C ALA A 198 13.78 3.97 4.42
N VAL A 199 13.66 3.81 5.73
CA VAL A 199 14.51 2.90 6.52
C VAL A 199 14.34 1.46 6.05
N SER A 200 13.10 1.01 5.86
CA SER A 200 12.83 -0.35 5.37
C SER A 200 13.44 -0.59 3.97
N SER A 201 13.28 0.36 3.05
CA SER A 201 13.89 0.32 1.71
C SER A 201 15.42 0.25 1.78
N PHE A 202 16.03 1.04 2.64
CA PHE A 202 17.47 1.01 2.88
C PHE A 202 17.97 -0.35 3.37
N GLN A 203 17.23 -0.99 4.27
CA GLN A 203 17.55 -2.36 4.70
C GLN A 203 17.45 -3.37 3.55
N GLY A 204 16.51 -3.16 2.63
CA GLY A 204 16.42 -3.93 1.39
C GLY A 204 17.67 -3.78 0.51
N LEU A 205 18.16 -2.54 0.32
CA LEU A 205 19.38 -2.26 -0.43
C LEU A 205 20.62 -2.87 0.23
N ARG A 206 20.71 -2.81 1.56
CA ARG A 206 21.79 -3.48 2.31
C ARG A 206 21.80 -4.99 2.11
N ALA A 207 20.62 -5.61 1.96
CA ALA A 207 20.50 -7.04 1.71
C ALA A 207 21.09 -7.45 0.36
N LEU A 208 21.04 -6.60 -0.68
CA LEU A 208 21.70 -6.84 -1.96
C LEU A 208 23.21 -6.79 -1.83
N LYS A 209 23.77 -5.74 -1.21
CA LYS A 209 25.23 -5.59 -1.03
C LYS A 209 25.85 -6.75 -0.22
N LYS A 210 25.11 -7.34 0.72
CA LYS A 210 25.64 -8.44 1.54
C LYS A 210 25.89 -9.73 0.74
N ARG A 211 25.19 -9.93 -0.40
CA ARG A 211 25.36 -11.08 -1.28
C ARG A 211 26.58 -10.98 -2.19
N GLU A 212 27.09 -9.79 -2.46
CA GLU A 212 28.22 -9.58 -3.38
C GLU A 212 29.59 -9.86 -2.75
N LYS A 213 29.66 -10.12 -1.44
CA LYS A 213 30.93 -10.57 -0.85
C LYS A 213 31.19 -12.02 -1.26
N PRO A 214 32.18 -12.28 -2.14
CA PRO A 214 32.53 -13.63 -2.54
C PRO A 214 32.89 -14.43 -1.29
N LEU A 215 32.38 -15.66 -1.20
CA LEU A 215 32.88 -16.65 -0.26
C LEU A 215 34.41 -16.69 -0.42
N LYS A 216 35.14 -16.21 0.58
CA LYS A 216 36.58 -16.46 0.64
C LYS A 216 36.74 -17.99 0.73
N VAL A 217 36.95 -18.60 -0.41
CA VAL A 217 37.31 -20.00 -0.49
C VAL A 217 38.58 -20.14 0.33
N ASN A 218 38.48 -20.77 1.50
CA ASN A 218 39.64 -21.11 2.33
C ASN A 218 40.52 -22.05 1.51
N ALA A 219 41.57 -21.50 0.90
CA ALA A 219 42.59 -22.22 0.14
C ALA A 219 43.43 -23.17 1.03
N LYS A 220 43.08 -23.33 2.31
CA LYS A 220 43.83 -24.18 3.28
C LYS A 220 43.35 -25.62 3.39
N GLN A 221 42.42 -26.09 2.55
CA GLN A 221 42.01 -27.51 2.56
C GLN A 221 42.45 -28.30 1.33
N ARG A 222 43.50 -27.85 0.63
CA ARG A 222 44.14 -28.63 -0.43
C ARG A 222 45.65 -28.71 -0.20
N GLN A 223 46.05 -29.26 0.91
CA GLN A 223 47.37 -29.82 1.13
C GLN A 223 47.25 -31.14 1.86
#